data_cb54db10b1171b0643ce1379d78c66bf
#
_entry.id   cb54db10b1171b0643ce1379d78c66bf
#
_cell.length_a   1.000
_cell.length_b   1.000
_cell.length_c   1.000
_cell.angle_alpha   90.00
_cell.angle_beta   90.00
_cell.angle_gamma   90.00
#
_symmetry.space_group_name_H-M   'P 1'
#
loop_
_entity.id
_entity.type
_entity.pdbx_description
1 polymer ?
#
loop_
_entity_poly.entity_id
_entity_poly.type
_entity_poly.pdbx_seq_one_letter_code
_entity_poly.pdbx_strand_id
1 'polypeptide(L)'
;MQVPFAEWLPDLPDHLNPGATVAKNVYPAVNSYRPWKAIEQQPNISAIAARVHGAAAFKDDGGTSYIFAGKADKLYRLQANVFNDVSGGQTFITTADHYWDFIKFGEDVIAFNGNEAPQKFTMGTSSNFAAIPNSPSFRHAAVVNNFVVTGYQGTFQNRVQWSAVNDVTSWTAGINLADIEDLPEGGVITGITGGQYGLIFQENRITRMDYRGGAIVFSFRRIEDNRGAVQGKSIIKVGNVVYFYSADGFYVTDGNSSKAIGNGKVDRFFAGDIKRDLRERIRATHDPENKLIIWSYPSVNVPVNTEFNDKMIIY
;
A
#
# COMPACT_ATOMS: atom_id res chain seq x y z
N MET A 1 -19.78 -26.32 -30.48
CA MET A 1 -19.30 -26.66 -29.14
C MET A 1 -18.93 -25.34 -28.45
N GLN A 2 -19.61 -24.96 -27.38
CA GLN A 2 -19.19 -23.81 -26.58
C GLN A 2 -18.09 -24.29 -25.63
N VAL A 3 -16.88 -23.72 -25.76
CA VAL A 3 -15.80 -23.95 -24.79
C VAL A 3 -15.94 -22.86 -23.74
N PRO A 4 -16.27 -23.18 -22.49
CA PRO A 4 -16.33 -22.17 -21.44
C PRO A 4 -14.90 -21.68 -21.14
N PHE A 5 -14.71 -20.35 -21.08
CA PHE A 5 -13.49 -19.76 -20.57
C PHE A 5 -13.52 -19.82 -19.04
N ALA A 6 -12.80 -20.77 -18.48
CA ALA A 6 -12.69 -20.93 -17.04
C ALA A 6 -11.50 -20.14 -16.47
N GLU A 7 -11.38 -20.15 -15.15
CA GLU A 7 -10.29 -19.47 -14.42
C GLU A 7 -8.91 -19.92 -14.91
N TRP A 8 -7.94 -19.03 -14.92
CA TRP A 8 -6.55 -19.35 -15.21
C TRP A 8 -5.91 -20.03 -14.00
N LEU A 9 -5.49 -21.28 -14.18
CA LEU A 9 -5.01 -22.16 -13.11
C LEU A 9 -3.62 -22.75 -13.46
N PRO A 10 -2.57 -21.95 -13.53
CA PRO A 10 -1.24 -22.42 -13.96
C PRO A 10 -0.58 -23.39 -12.98
N ASP A 11 -1.04 -23.50 -11.75
CA ASP A 11 -0.51 -24.43 -10.74
C ASP A 11 -1.01 -25.85 -10.90
N LEU A 12 -2.09 -26.04 -11.66
CA LEU A 12 -2.63 -27.37 -11.94
C LEU A 12 -1.93 -28.04 -13.13
N PRO A 13 -1.67 -29.33 -13.07
CA PRO A 13 -1.16 -30.06 -14.22
C PRO A 13 -2.21 -30.13 -15.33
N ASP A 14 -1.79 -30.08 -16.60
CA ASP A 14 -2.67 -29.95 -17.77
C ASP A 14 -3.80 -30.97 -17.82
N HIS A 15 -3.54 -32.21 -17.39
CA HIS A 15 -4.54 -33.29 -17.40
C HIS A 15 -5.62 -33.16 -16.31
N LEU A 16 -5.42 -32.32 -15.31
CA LEU A 16 -6.36 -32.04 -14.22
C LEU A 16 -6.90 -30.61 -14.25
N ASN A 17 -6.47 -29.82 -15.24
CA ASN A 17 -6.79 -28.39 -15.29
C ASN A 17 -8.13 -28.17 -16.05
N PRO A 18 -9.21 -27.83 -15.34
CA PRO A 18 -10.49 -27.49 -15.98
C PRO A 18 -10.50 -26.07 -16.53
N GLY A 19 -9.45 -25.29 -16.27
CA GLY A 19 -9.34 -23.89 -16.60
C GLY A 19 -8.45 -23.59 -17.79
N ALA A 20 -8.08 -22.32 -17.93
CA ALA A 20 -7.11 -21.88 -18.93
C ALA A 20 -5.68 -22.17 -18.44
N THR A 21 -4.84 -22.74 -19.30
CA THR A 21 -3.43 -22.95 -19.01
C THR A 21 -2.60 -21.70 -19.33
N VAL A 22 -3.08 -20.86 -20.24
CA VAL A 22 -2.41 -19.60 -20.65
C VAL A 22 -3.45 -18.47 -20.71
N ALA A 23 -3.21 -17.41 -19.96
CA ALA A 23 -3.95 -16.14 -20.05
C ALA A 23 -2.94 -14.99 -20.03
N LYS A 24 -2.75 -14.30 -21.17
CA LYS A 24 -1.79 -13.20 -21.30
C LYS A 24 -2.46 -12.00 -21.92
N ASN A 25 -2.15 -10.79 -21.40
CA ASN A 25 -2.68 -9.51 -21.86
C ASN A 25 -4.22 -9.46 -21.81
N VAL A 26 -4.79 -10.13 -20.83
CA VAL A 26 -6.24 -10.17 -20.59
C VAL A 26 -6.53 -10.02 -19.11
N TYR A 27 -7.73 -9.58 -18.77
CA TYR A 27 -8.24 -9.59 -17.41
C TYR A 27 -9.57 -10.38 -17.34
N PRO A 28 -9.88 -10.99 -16.19
CA PRO A 28 -11.09 -11.77 -16.02
C PRO A 28 -12.34 -10.88 -16.10
N ALA A 29 -13.38 -11.42 -16.70
CA ALA A 29 -14.71 -10.85 -16.71
C ALA A 29 -15.72 -11.98 -16.48
N VAL A 30 -17.01 -11.66 -16.26
CA VAL A 30 -18.02 -12.67 -16.02
C VAL A 30 -18.07 -13.65 -17.20
N ASN A 31 -17.68 -14.92 -16.95
CA ASN A 31 -17.63 -16.02 -17.94
C ASN A 31 -16.76 -15.75 -19.19
N SER A 32 -15.80 -14.85 -19.11
CA SER A 32 -14.94 -14.48 -20.26
C SER A 32 -13.66 -13.81 -19.81
N TYR A 33 -12.77 -13.52 -20.78
CA TYR A 33 -11.64 -12.62 -20.61
C TYR A 33 -11.78 -11.41 -21.53
N ARG A 34 -11.35 -10.25 -21.05
CA ARG A 34 -11.27 -9.03 -21.85
C ARG A 34 -9.81 -8.68 -22.12
N PRO A 35 -9.48 -8.10 -23.28
CA PRO A 35 -8.13 -7.66 -23.57
C PRO A 35 -7.71 -6.53 -22.62
N TRP A 36 -6.50 -6.62 -22.08
CA TRP A 36 -5.88 -5.52 -21.35
C TRP A 36 -5.51 -4.41 -22.34
N LYS A 37 -5.99 -3.20 -22.08
CA LYS A 37 -5.66 -2.03 -22.90
C LYS A 37 -4.23 -1.58 -22.62
N ALA A 38 -3.55 -1.06 -23.63
CA ALA A 38 -2.25 -0.43 -23.45
C ALA A 38 -2.35 0.74 -22.45
N ILE A 39 -1.30 0.91 -21.65
CA ILE A 39 -1.16 2.08 -20.80
C ILE A 39 -0.65 3.21 -21.71
N GLU A 40 -1.43 4.26 -21.87
CA GLU A 40 -1.10 5.42 -22.69
C GLU A 40 -0.83 6.62 -21.79
N GLN A 41 0.08 7.48 -22.24
CA GLN A 41 0.31 8.75 -21.57
C GLN A 41 -0.94 9.62 -21.73
N GLN A 42 -1.40 10.20 -20.61
CA GLN A 42 -2.51 11.15 -20.65
C GLN A 42 -2.09 12.37 -21.48
N PRO A 43 -2.79 12.69 -22.58
CA PRO A 43 -2.49 13.86 -23.38
C PRO A 43 -2.64 15.13 -22.55
N ASN A 44 -1.82 16.12 -22.84
CA ASN A 44 -1.82 17.44 -22.21
C ASN A 44 -1.37 17.51 -20.74
N ILE A 45 -0.91 16.42 -20.13
CA ILE A 45 -0.27 16.47 -18.82
C ILE A 45 1.25 16.42 -18.98
N SER A 46 1.95 17.43 -18.43
CA SER A 46 3.41 17.44 -18.44
C SER A 46 3.96 16.35 -17.55
N ALA A 47 4.84 15.51 -18.08
CA ALA A 47 5.49 14.45 -17.31
C ALA A 47 6.45 15.05 -16.28
N ILE A 48 6.60 14.37 -15.14
CA ILE A 48 7.71 14.60 -14.20
C ILE A 48 8.96 13.99 -14.85
N ALA A 49 10.01 14.80 -15.04
CA ALA A 49 11.25 14.38 -15.70
C ALA A 49 12.14 13.48 -14.80
N ALA A 50 11.54 12.52 -14.11
CA ALA A 50 12.22 11.54 -13.28
C ALA A 50 11.26 10.43 -12.87
N ARG A 51 11.79 9.33 -12.32
CA ARG A 51 10.99 8.28 -11.71
C ARG A 51 10.12 8.83 -10.58
N VAL A 52 8.85 8.48 -10.59
CA VAL A 52 7.92 8.75 -9.48
C VAL A 52 8.04 7.62 -8.47
N HIS A 53 8.37 7.98 -7.23
CA HIS A 53 8.54 7.04 -6.11
C HIS A 53 7.26 6.82 -5.31
N GLY A 54 6.19 7.52 -5.64
CA GLY A 54 4.87 7.36 -5.06
C GLY A 54 3.93 8.43 -5.57
N ALA A 55 2.66 8.11 -5.66
CA ALA A 55 1.62 9.06 -6.04
C ALA A 55 0.29 8.70 -5.36
N ALA A 56 -0.53 9.71 -5.12
CA ALA A 56 -1.87 9.51 -4.58
C ALA A 56 -2.81 10.63 -5.04
N ALA A 57 -4.10 10.32 -5.06
CA ALA A 57 -5.16 11.28 -5.35
C ALA A 57 -6.14 11.33 -4.17
N PHE A 58 -6.51 12.55 -3.80
CA PHE A 58 -7.46 12.80 -2.71
C PHE A 58 -8.50 13.82 -3.18
N LYS A 59 -9.61 13.88 -2.46
CA LYS A 59 -10.59 14.95 -2.60
C LYS A 59 -10.73 15.68 -1.27
N ASP A 60 -10.82 17.01 -1.33
CA ASP A 60 -11.21 17.81 -0.20
C ASP A 60 -12.73 17.65 0.08
N ASP A 61 -13.21 18.23 1.17
CA ASP A 61 -14.64 18.18 1.54
C ASP A 61 -15.52 18.95 0.55
N GLY A 62 -14.94 19.88 -0.23
CA GLY A 62 -15.60 20.56 -1.34
C GLY A 62 -15.66 19.74 -2.63
N GLY A 63 -15.04 18.54 -2.67
CA GLY A 63 -15.00 17.66 -3.85
C GLY A 63 -13.90 17.96 -4.85
N THR A 64 -13.01 18.93 -4.57
CA THR A 64 -11.86 19.26 -5.43
C THR A 64 -10.83 18.14 -5.36
N SER A 65 -10.35 17.69 -6.51
CA SER A 65 -9.35 16.64 -6.60
C SER A 65 -7.93 17.20 -6.49
N TYR A 66 -7.13 16.55 -5.67
CA TYR A 66 -5.70 16.81 -5.46
C TYR A 66 -4.92 15.58 -5.84
N ILE A 67 -3.99 15.70 -6.79
CA ILE A 67 -3.10 14.62 -7.20
C ILE A 67 -1.69 15.02 -6.80
N PHE A 68 -1.06 14.21 -5.97
CA PHE A 68 0.30 14.39 -5.51
C PHE A 68 1.21 13.29 -6.06
N ALA A 69 2.46 13.65 -6.30
CA ALA A 69 3.51 12.72 -6.70
C ALA A 69 4.81 13.09 -6.00
N GLY A 70 5.58 12.08 -5.60
CA GLY A 70 6.92 12.24 -5.04
C GLY A 70 7.97 11.61 -5.95
N LYS A 71 9.04 12.32 -6.25
CA LYS A 71 10.27 11.76 -6.82
C LYS A 71 11.35 11.63 -5.75
N ALA A 72 12.57 11.30 -6.12
CA ALA A 72 13.65 11.05 -5.17
C ALA A 72 13.87 12.18 -4.15
N ASP A 73 13.70 13.42 -4.57
CA ASP A 73 14.10 14.61 -3.81
C ASP A 73 13.00 15.66 -3.66
N LYS A 74 11.84 15.50 -4.30
CA LYS A 74 10.80 16.53 -4.37
C LYS A 74 9.38 15.95 -4.34
N LEU A 75 8.46 16.77 -3.81
CA LEU A 75 7.02 16.53 -3.84
C LEU A 75 6.35 17.48 -4.86
N TYR A 76 5.41 16.94 -5.62
CA TYR A 76 4.70 17.65 -6.68
C TYR A 76 3.19 17.56 -6.48
N ARG A 77 2.47 18.57 -6.97
CA ARG A 77 1.03 18.59 -7.10
C ARG A 77 0.64 18.88 -8.55
N LEU A 78 -0.28 18.10 -9.09
CA LEU A 78 -0.86 18.36 -10.41
C LEU A 78 -1.84 19.53 -10.32
N GLN A 79 -1.58 20.60 -11.06
CA GLN A 79 -2.45 21.78 -11.21
C GLN A 79 -2.38 22.26 -12.65
N ALA A 80 -3.53 22.54 -13.27
CA ALA A 80 -3.61 23.00 -14.65
C ALA A 80 -2.77 22.15 -15.62
N ASN A 81 -2.81 20.83 -15.46
CA ASN A 81 -2.06 19.84 -16.26
C ASN A 81 -0.53 19.88 -16.11
N VAL A 82 -0.02 20.56 -15.10
CA VAL A 82 1.42 20.62 -14.79
C VAL A 82 1.66 20.13 -13.36
N PHE A 83 2.71 19.33 -13.18
CA PHE A 83 3.20 18.95 -11.85
C PHE A 83 4.11 20.06 -11.31
N ASN A 84 3.59 20.86 -10.39
CA ASN A 84 4.31 21.94 -9.72
C ASN A 84 5.02 21.41 -8.49
N ASP A 85 6.25 21.87 -8.25
CA ASP A 85 7.00 21.59 -7.01
C ASP A 85 6.28 22.25 -5.81
N VAL A 86 5.89 21.42 -4.87
CA VAL A 86 5.22 21.83 -3.62
C VAL A 86 6.02 21.39 -2.39
N SER A 87 7.32 21.19 -2.53
CA SER A 87 8.24 20.79 -1.43
C SER A 87 8.52 21.91 -0.42
N GLY A 88 8.08 23.15 -0.67
CA GLY A 88 8.36 24.27 0.23
C GLY A 88 9.84 24.62 0.34
N GLY A 89 10.62 24.42 -0.71
CA GLY A 89 12.08 24.63 -0.72
C GLY A 89 12.90 23.50 -0.11
N GLN A 90 12.26 22.47 0.43
CA GLN A 90 12.94 21.29 0.99
C GLN A 90 13.47 20.37 -0.12
N THR A 91 14.50 19.59 0.23
CA THR A 91 15.05 18.52 -0.60
C THR A 91 15.06 17.26 0.25
N PHE A 92 14.53 16.18 -0.29
CA PHE A 92 14.38 14.88 0.38
C PHE A 92 15.38 13.87 -0.15
N ILE A 93 15.51 12.75 0.53
CA ILE A 93 16.34 11.62 0.10
C ILE A 93 15.48 10.37 0.15
N THR A 94 15.07 9.87 -1.02
CA THR A 94 14.46 8.54 -1.14
C THR A 94 15.45 7.60 -1.81
N THR A 95 15.61 6.41 -1.26
CA THR A 95 16.41 5.33 -1.84
C THR A 95 15.51 4.33 -2.56
N ALA A 96 16.10 3.28 -3.13
CA ALA A 96 15.34 2.20 -3.75
C ALA A 96 14.32 1.54 -2.81
N ASP A 97 14.60 1.57 -1.49
CA ASP A 97 13.76 0.96 -0.45
C ASP A 97 12.83 1.97 0.24
N HIS A 98 12.97 3.26 -0.04
CA HIS A 98 12.17 4.34 0.55
C HIS A 98 11.31 4.98 -0.52
N TYR A 99 10.01 4.71 -0.45
CA TYR A 99 9.01 5.24 -1.37
C TYR A 99 8.19 6.30 -0.66
N TRP A 100 7.71 7.28 -1.42
CA TRP A 100 6.66 8.16 -0.94
C TRP A 100 5.36 7.40 -0.78
N ASP A 101 4.73 7.57 0.37
CA ASP A 101 3.36 7.17 0.63
C ASP A 101 2.56 8.35 1.15
N PHE A 102 1.24 8.28 0.97
CA PHE A 102 0.35 9.38 1.29
C PHE A 102 -0.90 8.86 1.98
N ILE A 103 -1.33 9.54 3.03
CA ILE A 103 -2.62 9.28 3.67
C ILE A 103 -3.39 10.59 3.84
N LYS A 104 -4.73 10.51 3.87
CA LYS A 104 -5.60 11.64 4.19
C LYS A 104 -6.05 11.55 5.65
N PHE A 105 -5.93 12.65 6.40
CA PHE A 105 -6.40 12.80 7.77
C PHE A 105 -7.15 14.12 7.90
N GLY A 106 -8.50 14.08 7.92
CA GLY A 106 -9.30 15.27 7.69
C GLY A 106 -8.99 15.93 6.35
N GLU A 107 -8.67 17.21 6.36
CA GLU A 107 -8.20 17.92 5.16
C GLU A 107 -6.68 17.86 4.96
N ASP A 108 -5.97 17.25 5.90
CA ASP A 108 -4.52 17.12 5.80
C ASP A 108 -4.14 15.88 4.96
N VAL A 109 -3.26 16.09 3.98
CA VAL A 109 -2.53 15.03 3.29
C VAL A 109 -1.14 14.92 3.92
N ILE A 110 -0.82 13.73 4.40
CA ILE A 110 0.46 13.43 5.03
C ILE A 110 1.27 12.59 4.06
N ALA A 111 2.41 13.13 3.61
CA ALA A 111 3.39 12.43 2.79
C ALA A 111 4.56 11.96 3.65
N PHE A 112 4.98 10.71 3.50
CA PHE A 112 6.08 10.12 4.26
C PHE A 112 6.88 9.15 3.39
N ASN A 113 8.16 8.97 3.71
CA ASN A 113 9.07 8.10 2.97
C ASN A 113 9.90 7.17 3.85
N GLY A 114 9.72 7.23 5.17
CA GLY A 114 10.43 6.39 6.15
C GLY A 114 11.83 6.87 6.51
N ASN A 115 12.35 7.91 5.85
CA ASN A 115 13.69 8.42 6.08
C ASN A 115 13.68 9.75 6.83
N GLU A 116 12.79 10.65 6.44
CA GLU A 116 12.69 11.99 7.03
C GLU A 116 11.37 12.19 7.78
N ALA A 117 11.24 13.34 8.42
CA ALA A 117 10.00 13.76 9.05
C ALA A 117 8.87 13.79 8.01
N PRO A 118 7.68 13.26 8.34
CA PRO A 118 6.54 13.30 7.45
C PRO A 118 6.14 14.74 7.16
N GLN A 119 5.60 14.95 5.99
CA GLN A 119 5.23 16.25 5.46
C GLN A 119 3.71 16.38 5.40
N LYS A 120 3.18 17.52 5.81
CA LYS A 120 1.76 17.83 5.83
C LYS A 120 1.40 18.88 4.79
N PHE A 121 0.30 18.65 4.08
CA PHE A 121 -0.34 19.61 3.17
C PHE A 121 -1.82 19.66 3.48
N THR A 122 -2.33 20.80 3.93
CA THR A 122 -3.77 20.99 4.16
C THR A 122 -4.44 21.41 2.86
N MET A 123 -5.33 20.58 2.33
CA MET A 123 -6.09 20.86 1.11
C MET A 123 -6.92 22.14 1.29
N GLY A 124 -7.09 22.90 0.22
CA GLY A 124 -7.79 24.18 0.25
C GLY A 124 -6.99 25.36 0.85
N THR A 125 -5.94 25.10 1.65
CA THR A 125 -5.22 26.14 2.39
C THR A 125 -3.73 26.20 2.05
N SER A 126 -3.03 25.05 2.06
CA SER A 126 -1.58 25.02 1.86
C SER A 126 -1.19 25.24 0.41
N SER A 127 -0.08 25.96 0.21
CA SER A 127 0.60 26.06 -1.09
C SER A 127 1.71 25.02 -1.23
N ASN A 128 2.33 24.60 -0.11
CA ASN A 128 3.44 23.66 -0.06
C ASN A 128 3.27 22.68 1.10
N PHE A 129 3.98 21.56 1.03
CA PHE A 129 4.19 20.68 2.16
C PHE A 129 5.09 21.33 3.21
N ALA A 130 4.84 21.02 4.47
CA ALA A 130 5.68 21.40 5.61
C ALA A 130 5.87 20.21 6.55
N ALA A 131 7.05 20.11 7.17
CA ALA A 131 7.34 19.03 8.12
C ALA A 131 6.36 19.05 9.31
N ILE A 132 5.92 17.88 9.74
CA ILE A 132 5.11 17.76 10.95
C ILE A 132 6.06 17.81 12.15
N PRO A 133 5.91 18.81 13.04
CA PRO A 133 6.80 18.95 14.18
C PRO A 133 6.69 17.75 15.12
N ASN A 134 7.83 17.35 15.70
CA ASN A 134 7.94 16.26 16.69
C ASN A 134 7.40 14.91 16.25
N SER A 135 7.06 14.75 14.98
CA SER A 135 6.64 13.44 14.44
C SER A 135 7.85 12.52 14.25
N PRO A 136 7.74 11.23 14.59
CA PRO A 136 8.77 10.27 14.18
C PRO A 136 8.80 10.13 12.65
N SER A 137 9.93 9.71 12.09
CA SER A 137 9.97 9.16 10.73
C SER A 137 9.42 7.73 10.75
N PHE A 138 8.63 7.36 9.74
CA PHE A 138 8.00 6.04 9.66
C PHE A 138 7.80 5.59 8.22
N ARG A 139 7.79 4.28 8.00
CA ARG A 139 7.58 3.69 6.67
C ARG A 139 6.13 3.41 6.35
N HIS A 140 5.30 3.16 7.36
CA HIS A 140 3.92 2.74 7.20
C HIS A 140 3.03 3.60 8.06
N ALA A 141 1.90 4.02 7.53
CA ALA A 141 0.88 4.72 8.29
C ALA A 141 -0.51 4.44 7.74
N ALA A 142 -1.48 4.55 8.62
CA ALA A 142 -2.90 4.52 8.27
C ALA A 142 -3.70 5.35 9.27
N VAL A 143 -4.90 5.75 8.89
CA VAL A 143 -5.84 6.41 9.80
C VAL A 143 -6.73 5.34 10.43
N VAL A 144 -6.68 5.23 11.74
CA VAL A 144 -7.55 4.34 12.54
C VAL A 144 -8.42 5.21 13.44
N ASN A 145 -9.72 5.19 13.20
CA ASN A 145 -10.63 6.17 13.80
C ASN A 145 -10.11 7.60 13.57
N ASN A 146 -9.83 8.34 14.63
CA ASN A 146 -9.38 9.73 14.62
C ASN A 146 -7.90 9.85 14.97
N PHE A 147 -7.09 8.84 14.66
CA PHE A 147 -5.64 8.80 14.93
C PHE A 147 -4.87 8.49 13.68
N VAL A 148 -3.73 9.12 13.51
CA VAL A 148 -2.72 8.66 12.55
C VAL A 148 -1.87 7.61 13.25
N VAL A 149 -1.97 6.37 12.81
CA VAL A 149 -1.21 5.23 13.34
C VAL A 149 -0.05 4.95 12.42
N THR A 150 1.14 4.83 12.99
CA THR A 150 2.41 4.66 12.25
C THR A 150 3.13 3.39 12.68
N GLY A 151 3.97 2.88 11.82
CA GLY A 151 4.83 1.72 12.11
C GLY A 151 6.13 1.73 11.34
N TYR A 152 7.09 0.97 11.83
CA TYR A 152 8.46 0.92 11.33
C TYR A 152 9.15 2.29 11.44
N GLN A 153 9.67 2.61 12.63
CA GLN A 153 10.27 3.89 12.94
C GLN A 153 11.79 3.77 13.12
N GLY A 154 12.56 4.08 12.11
CA GLY A 154 14.02 4.01 12.18
C GLY A 154 14.54 2.68 12.73
N THR A 155 15.14 2.68 13.91
CA THR A 155 15.63 1.47 14.61
C THR A 155 14.52 0.66 15.29
N PHE A 156 13.34 1.25 15.52
CA PHE A 156 12.19 0.60 16.14
C PHE A 156 11.25 0.00 15.09
N GLN A 157 11.69 -1.06 14.44
CA GLN A 157 11.01 -1.62 13.27
C GLN A 157 9.72 -2.39 13.60
N ASN A 158 9.49 -2.73 14.86
CA ASN A 158 8.31 -3.39 15.39
C ASN A 158 7.43 -2.46 16.24
N ARG A 159 7.71 -1.16 16.25
CA ARG A 159 6.96 -0.15 17.01
C ARG A 159 5.77 0.37 16.23
N VAL A 160 4.63 0.39 16.90
CA VAL A 160 3.44 1.14 16.52
C VAL A 160 3.35 2.38 17.38
N GLN A 161 3.13 3.54 16.80
CA GLN A 161 2.88 4.78 17.51
C GLN A 161 1.70 5.49 16.85
N TRP A 162 0.89 6.14 17.65
CA TRP A 162 -0.23 6.92 17.13
C TRP A 162 -0.22 8.35 17.65
N SER A 163 -0.72 9.26 16.81
CA SER A 163 -0.85 10.67 17.12
C SER A 163 -1.87 10.92 18.24
N ALA A 164 -1.95 12.14 18.75
CA ALA A 164 -3.09 12.57 19.53
C ALA A 164 -4.39 12.48 18.69
N VAL A 165 -5.52 12.39 19.39
CA VAL A 165 -6.83 12.33 18.74
C VAL A 165 -7.09 13.62 17.96
N ASN A 166 -7.44 13.49 16.68
CA ASN A 166 -7.69 14.60 15.75
C ASN A 166 -6.51 15.58 15.58
N ASP A 167 -5.30 15.22 16.04
CA ASP A 167 -4.14 16.11 15.96
C ASP A 167 -2.87 15.33 15.55
N VAL A 168 -2.44 15.53 14.31
CA VAL A 168 -1.24 14.92 13.75
C VAL A 168 0.05 15.62 14.17
N THR A 169 -0.03 16.73 14.87
CA THR A 169 1.16 17.48 15.34
C THR A 169 1.62 17.08 16.74
N SER A 170 0.84 16.29 17.47
CA SER A 170 1.13 15.83 18.82
C SER A 170 1.37 14.31 18.87
N TRP A 171 2.59 13.93 19.31
CA TRP A 171 3.10 12.55 19.30
C TRP A 171 3.66 12.09 20.65
N THR A 172 3.55 12.90 21.69
CA THR A 172 4.07 12.56 23.02
C THR A 172 3.18 11.53 23.70
N ALA A 173 3.73 10.38 24.01
CA ALA A 173 3.02 9.30 24.71
C ALA A 173 2.39 9.81 26.01
N GLY A 174 1.13 9.43 26.26
CA GLY A 174 0.33 9.85 27.41
C GLY A 174 -0.32 11.23 27.26
N ILE A 175 -0.09 11.98 26.20
CA ILE A 175 -0.69 13.30 25.96
C ILE A 175 -1.81 13.19 24.91
N ASN A 176 -3.01 13.63 25.24
CA ASN A 176 -4.18 13.63 24.34
C ASN A 176 -4.39 12.27 23.63
N LEU A 177 -4.23 11.19 24.38
CA LEU A 177 -4.36 9.80 23.91
C LEU A 177 -3.28 9.35 22.91
N ALA A 178 -2.25 10.13 22.61
CA ALA A 178 -1.11 9.65 21.87
C ALA A 178 -0.34 8.61 22.71
N ASP A 179 0.13 7.53 22.08
CA ASP A 179 0.90 6.50 22.80
C ASP A 179 1.69 5.60 21.84
N ILE A 180 2.39 4.65 22.41
CA ILE A 180 3.32 3.74 21.73
C ILE A 180 3.06 2.30 22.19
N GLU A 181 3.16 1.35 21.26
CA GLU A 181 3.15 -0.08 21.55
C GLU A 181 4.23 -0.79 20.74
N ASP A 182 5.06 -1.57 21.38
CA ASP A 182 6.06 -2.42 20.72
C ASP A 182 5.52 -3.83 20.53
N LEU A 183 5.60 -4.36 19.30
CA LEU A 183 5.14 -5.70 18.92
C LEU A 183 6.34 -6.61 18.60
N PRO A 184 7.07 -7.12 19.63
CA PRO A 184 8.36 -7.79 19.42
C PRO A 184 8.26 -9.13 18.70
N GLU A 185 7.09 -9.76 18.77
CA GLU A 185 6.89 -11.10 18.23
C GLU A 185 6.24 -11.08 16.86
N GLY A 186 6.87 -11.23 15.80
CA GLY A 186 6.30 -11.26 14.46
C GLY A 186 7.22 -10.66 13.40
N GLY A 187 8.37 -10.17 13.85
CA GLY A 187 9.34 -9.49 12.98
C GLY A 187 9.01 -8.02 12.78
N VAL A 188 9.58 -7.44 11.75
CA VAL A 188 9.38 -6.02 11.44
C VAL A 188 7.97 -5.75 10.92
N ILE A 189 7.46 -4.54 11.15
CA ILE A 189 6.19 -4.11 10.57
C ILE A 189 6.39 -3.87 9.08
N THR A 190 5.61 -4.57 8.28
CA THR A 190 5.65 -4.51 6.81
C THR A 190 4.52 -3.68 6.22
N GLY A 191 3.47 -3.38 6.99
CA GLY A 191 2.38 -2.52 6.54
C GLY A 191 1.30 -2.32 7.59
N ILE A 192 0.48 -1.30 7.39
CA ILE A 192 -0.66 -0.98 8.26
C ILE A 192 -1.86 -0.64 7.37
N THR A 193 -3.03 -1.14 7.74
CA THR A 193 -4.31 -0.67 7.16
C THR A 193 -5.18 -0.05 8.24
N GLY A 194 -6.00 0.92 7.87
CA GLY A 194 -6.82 1.70 8.80
C GLY A 194 -8.32 1.56 8.56
N GLY A 195 -9.08 2.40 9.25
CA GLY A 195 -10.54 2.46 9.25
C GLY A 195 -11.09 2.40 10.66
N GLN A 196 -12.18 1.67 10.89
CA GLN A 196 -12.74 1.47 12.24
C GLN A 196 -11.82 0.69 13.18
N TYR A 197 -10.94 -0.12 12.60
CA TYR A 197 -9.86 -0.82 13.28
C TYR A 197 -8.61 -0.81 12.39
N GLY A 198 -7.46 -0.98 12.99
CA GLY A 198 -6.20 -1.15 12.29
C GLY A 198 -5.85 -2.63 12.11
N LEU A 199 -5.22 -2.97 11.00
CA LEU A 199 -4.48 -4.23 10.86
C LEU A 199 -3.01 -3.90 10.66
N ILE A 200 -2.19 -4.42 11.57
CA ILE A 200 -0.74 -4.27 11.57
C ILE A 200 -0.16 -5.57 11.03
N PHE A 201 0.44 -5.48 9.87
CA PHE A 201 1.12 -6.59 9.23
C PHE A 201 2.60 -6.56 9.62
N GLN A 202 3.09 -7.69 10.09
CA GLN A 202 4.50 -7.95 10.31
C GLN A 202 4.96 -9.05 9.34
N GLU A 203 6.23 -9.44 9.38
CA GLU A 203 6.74 -10.51 8.51
C GLU A 203 6.00 -11.84 8.74
N ASN A 204 5.72 -12.17 10.00
CA ASN A 204 5.17 -13.46 10.40
C ASN A 204 3.88 -13.36 11.24
N ARG A 205 3.25 -12.19 11.29
CA ARG A 205 2.06 -11.98 12.13
C ARG A 205 1.16 -10.91 11.56
N ILE A 206 -0.12 -11.04 11.86
CA ILE A 206 -1.09 -9.97 11.66
C ILE A 206 -1.77 -9.70 13.00
N THR A 207 -1.71 -8.45 13.44
CA THR A 207 -2.31 -7.98 14.68
C THR A 207 -3.41 -6.98 14.36
N ARG A 208 -4.57 -7.18 14.95
CA ARG A 208 -5.69 -6.23 14.90
C ARG A 208 -5.61 -5.26 16.07
N MET A 209 -5.77 -3.99 15.76
CA MET A 209 -5.76 -2.86 16.67
C MET A 209 -7.18 -2.29 16.74
N ASP A 210 -7.84 -2.44 17.89
CA ASP A 210 -9.21 -1.98 18.11
C ASP A 210 -9.22 -0.81 19.09
N TYR A 211 -9.91 0.30 18.74
CA TYR A 211 -10.10 1.45 19.62
C TYR A 211 -11.02 1.08 20.79
N ARG A 212 -10.59 1.39 22.02
CA ARG A 212 -11.32 1.11 23.26
C ARG A 212 -11.82 2.38 23.95
N GLY A 213 -11.06 3.46 23.79
CA GLY A 213 -11.31 4.69 24.56
C GLY A 213 -10.87 4.59 26.03
N GLY A 214 -10.84 5.72 26.72
CA GLY A 214 -10.43 5.77 28.12
C GLY A 214 -8.93 5.59 28.33
N ALA A 215 -8.53 4.99 29.45
CA ALA A 215 -7.12 4.82 29.81
C ALA A 215 -6.35 3.87 28.87
N ILE A 216 -7.05 2.89 28.29
CA ILE A 216 -6.53 2.04 27.23
C ILE A 216 -7.06 2.54 25.91
N VAL A 217 -6.22 3.25 25.15
CA VAL A 217 -6.64 3.84 23.87
C VAL A 217 -6.94 2.76 22.85
N PHE A 218 -6.02 1.81 22.69
CA PHE A 218 -6.15 0.70 21.76
C PHE A 218 -5.85 -0.63 22.44
N SER A 219 -6.55 -1.68 22.03
CA SER A 219 -6.23 -3.06 22.34
C SER A 219 -5.70 -3.78 21.12
N PHE A 220 -4.75 -4.66 21.33
CA PHE A 220 -4.08 -5.42 20.28
C PHE A 220 -4.44 -6.90 20.40
N ARG A 221 -4.94 -7.48 19.30
CA ARG A 221 -5.34 -8.88 19.23
C ARG A 221 -4.69 -9.56 18.03
N ARG A 222 -4.00 -10.64 18.23
CA ARG A 222 -3.46 -11.47 17.15
C ARG A 222 -4.60 -12.10 16.36
N ILE A 223 -4.51 -12.07 15.04
CA ILE A 223 -5.46 -12.74 14.14
C ILE A 223 -4.77 -13.81 13.28
N GLU A 224 -3.48 -13.66 13.04
CA GLU A 224 -2.64 -14.66 12.38
C GLU A 224 -1.28 -14.76 13.06
N ASP A 225 -0.81 -15.99 13.25
CA ASP A 225 0.55 -16.32 13.64
C ASP A 225 1.23 -17.13 12.51
N ASN A 226 2.53 -16.96 12.34
CA ASN A 226 3.35 -17.54 11.27
C ASN A 226 2.98 -17.09 9.84
N ARG A 227 2.20 -16.03 9.71
CA ARG A 227 1.85 -15.41 8.43
C ARG A 227 1.68 -13.91 8.58
N GLY A 228 2.30 -13.17 7.69
CA GLY A 228 2.16 -11.72 7.56
C GLY A 228 2.24 -11.31 6.10
N ALA A 229 2.55 -10.06 5.83
CA ALA A 229 2.74 -9.57 4.47
C ALA A 229 4.23 -9.41 4.17
N VAL A 230 4.66 -9.84 2.98
CA VAL A 230 6.06 -9.72 2.55
C VAL A 230 6.45 -8.24 2.34
N GLN A 231 5.50 -7.42 1.88
CA GLN A 231 5.72 -6.03 1.53
C GLN A 231 4.45 -5.20 1.71
N GLY A 232 4.57 -4.05 2.34
CA GLY A 232 3.43 -3.16 2.64
C GLY A 232 2.65 -2.71 1.40
N LYS A 233 3.33 -2.47 0.30
CA LYS A 233 2.67 -2.10 -0.96
C LYS A 233 1.96 -3.26 -1.67
N SER A 234 2.13 -4.50 -1.21
CA SER A 234 1.33 -5.65 -1.66
C SER A 234 -0.02 -5.74 -0.96
N ILE A 235 -0.22 -4.95 0.09
CA ILE A 235 -1.45 -4.90 0.90
C ILE A 235 -2.40 -3.89 0.28
N ILE A 236 -3.65 -4.30 0.06
CA ILE A 236 -4.68 -3.38 -0.41
C ILE A 236 -6.01 -3.66 0.28
N LYS A 237 -6.61 -2.61 0.82
CA LYS A 237 -7.92 -2.67 1.46
C LYS A 237 -9.01 -2.30 0.44
N VAL A 238 -10.01 -3.16 0.32
CA VAL A 238 -11.19 -2.93 -0.51
C VAL A 238 -12.43 -3.17 0.33
N GLY A 239 -13.16 -2.10 0.62
CA GLY A 239 -14.28 -2.18 1.57
C GLY A 239 -13.81 -2.64 2.95
N ASN A 240 -14.35 -3.76 3.42
CA ASN A 240 -14.05 -4.32 4.73
C ASN A 240 -13.02 -5.46 4.71
N VAL A 241 -12.49 -5.82 3.55
CA VAL A 241 -11.50 -6.87 3.40
C VAL A 241 -10.15 -6.32 2.96
N VAL A 242 -9.09 -7.02 3.33
CA VAL A 242 -7.73 -6.66 2.98
C VAL A 242 -7.08 -7.82 2.24
N TYR A 243 -6.60 -7.55 1.04
CA TYR A 243 -5.85 -8.49 0.22
C TYR A 243 -4.36 -8.24 0.43
N PHE A 244 -3.56 -9.30 0.46
CA PHE A 244 -2.12 -9.17 0.66
C PHE A 244 -1.37 -10.38 0.10
N TYR A 245 -0.08 -10.16 -0.19
CA TYR A 245 0.84 -11.22 -0.56
C TYR A 245 1.71 -11.59 0.64
N SER A 246 1.67 -12.86 1.02
CA SER A 246 2.48 -13.48 2.07
C SER A 246 3.62 -14.30 1.46
N ALA A 247 4.52 -14.80 2.31
CA ALA A 247 5.64 -15.64 1.88
C ALA A 247 5.19 -16.96 1.19
N ASP A 248 3.99 -17.43 1.53
CA ASP A 248 3.38 -18.68 1.05
C ASP A 248 2.25 -18.49 0.03
N GLY A 249 1.93 -17.24 -0.37
CA GLY A 249 0.95 -16.97 -1.40
C GLY A 249 0.06 -15.77 -1.17
N PHE A 250 -1.04 -15.68 -1.94
CA PHE A 250 -2.02 -14.61 -1.86
C PHE A 250 -3.15 -14.93 -0.88
N TYR A 251 -3.50 -13.95 -0.07
CA TYR A 251 -4.50 -14.05 0.97
C TYR A 251 -5.47 -12.88 0.98
N VAL A 252 -6.64 -13.13 1.57
CA VAL A 252 -7.61 -12.11 1.95
C VAL A 252 -7.95 -12.27 3.43
N THR A 253 -8.10 -11.16 4.15
CA THR A 253 -8.55 -11.14 5.55
C THR A 253 -9.71 -10.18 5.74
N ASP A 254 -10.65 -10.55 6.60
CA ASP A 254 -11.76 -9.72 7.09
C ASP A 254 -11.42 -9.01 8.41
N GLY A 255 -10.18 -9.15 8.90
CA GLY A 255 -9.72 -8.64 10.18
C GLY A 255 -10.01 -9.56 11.37
N ASN A 256 -10.48 -10.79 11.14
CA ASN A 256 -10.64 -11.83 12.15
C ASN A 256 -9.87 -13.10 11.81
N SER A 257 -9.82 -13.44 10.54
CA SER A 257 -9.09 -14.59 10.00
C SER A 257 -8.63 -14.31 8.57
N SER A 258 -7.69 -15.11 8.07
CA SER A 258 -7.23 -15.03 6.69
C SER A 258 -7.61 -16.28 5.91
N LYS A 259 -7.87 -16.10 4.62
CA LYS A 259 -8.17 -17.17 3.66
C LYS A 259 -7.22 -17.08 2.47
N ALA A 260 -6.62 -18.21 2.10
CA ALA A 260 -5.84 -18.31 0.87
C ALA A 260 -6.74 -18.14 -0.36
N ILE A 261 -6.30 -17.33 -1.32
CA ILE A 261 -6.99 -17.12 -2.60
C ILE A 261 -6.18 -17.62 -3.79
N GLY A 262 -4.87 -17.78 -3.66
CA GLY A 262 -3.96 -18.25 -4.71
C GLY A 262 -3.60 -19.73 -4.62
N ASN A 263 -3.86 -20.39 -3.49
CA ASN A 263 -3.45 -21.76 -3.24
C ASN A 263 -4.09 -22.76 -4.23
N GLY A 264 -3.22 -23.56 -4.89
CA GLY A 264 -3.62 -24.48 -5.93
C GLY A 264 -4.09 -23.83 -7.23
N LYS A 265 -3.92 -22.52 -7.37
CA LYS A 265 -4.27 -21.73 -8.54
C LYS A 265 -3.06 -21.06 -9.18
N VAL A 266 -2.40 -20.14 -8.46
CA VAL A 266 -1.37 -19.27 -9.01
C VAL A 266 -0.13 -19.10 -8.10
N ASP A 267 -0.19 -19.54 -6.85
CA ASP A 267 0.87 -19.25 -5.86
C ASP A 267 2.21 -19.86 -6.27
N ARG A 268 2.21 -21.09 -6.79
CA ARG A 268 3.43 -21.76 -7.25
C ARG A 268 4.00 -21.08 -8.47
N PHE A 269 3.15 -20.74 -9.44
CA PHE A 269 3.54 -19.99 -10.63
C PHE A 269 4.18 -18.67 -10.22
N PHE A 270 3.52 -17.90 -9.37
CA PHE A 270 3.98 -16.59 -8.94
C PHE A 270 5.31 -16.67 -8.17
N ALA A 271 5.44 -17.63 -7.24
CA ALA A 271 6.68 -17.85 -6.48
C ALA A 271 7.88 -18.24 -7.36
N GLY A 272 7.62 -18.88 -8.50
CA GLY A 272 8.64 -19.22 -9.49
C GLY A 272 8.96 -18.10 -10.49
N ASP A 273 8.03 -17.19 -10.69
CA ASP A 273 8.15 -16.12 -11.70
C ASP A 273 8.62 -14.78 -11.10
N ILE A 274 8.40 -14.52 -9.81
CA ILE A 274 8.84 -13.29 -9.17
C ILE A 274 10.35 -13.27 -8.94
N LYS A 275 10.99 -12.14 -9.24
CA LYS A 275 12.39 -11.90 -8.90
C LYS A 275 12.51 -11.57 -7.41
N ARG A 276 12.93 -12.57 -6.62
CA ARG A 276 12.91 -12.51 -5.16
C ARG A 276 13.71 -11.35 -4.56
N ASP A 277 14.82 -10.98 -5.19
CA ASP A 277 15.68 -9.88 -4.75
C ASP A 277 15.03 -8.51 -4.94
N LEU A 278 13.92 -8.44 -5.68
CA LEU A 278 13.18 -7.21 -5.96
C LEU A 278 11.73 -7.28 -5.49
N ARG A 279 11.42 -8.18 -4.55
CA ARG A 279 10.05 -8.38 -4.04
C ARG A 279 9.46 -7.14 -3.35
N GLU A 280 10.31 -6.22 -2.88
CA GLU A 280 9.90 -4.93 -2.32
C GLU A 280 9.24 -4.02 -3.37
N ARG A 281 9.34 -4.36 -4.65
CA ARG A 281 8.69 -3.63 -5.75
C ARG A 281 7.27 -4.09 -6.05
N ILE A 282 6.76 -5.14 -5.39
CA ILE A 282 5.36 -5.55 -5.55
C ILE A 282 4.44 -4.39 -5.18
N ARG A 283 3.46 -4.12 -6.03
CA ARG A 283 2.46 -3.05 -5.81
C ARG A 283 1.08 -3.59 -6.09
N ALA A 284 0.20 -3.46 -5.11
CA ALA A 284 -1.21 -3.75 -5.26
C ALA A 284 -1.98 -2.48 -5.64
N THR A 285 -2.95 -2.63 -6.50
CA THR A 285 -3.92 -1.58 -6.81
C THR A 285 -5.31 -2.19 -7.00
N HIS A 286 -6.32 -1.37 -6.78
CA HIS A 286 -7.72 -1.74 -6.97
C HIS A 286 -8.30 -0.95 -8.14
N ASP A 287 -8.89 -1.65 -9.08
CA ASP A 287 -9.73 -1.07 -10.13
C ASP A 287 -11.20 -1.23 -9.72
N PRO A 288 -11.85 -0.17 -9.22
CA PRO A 288 -13.23 -0.25 -8.75
C PRO A 288 -14.24 -0.41 -9.89
N GLU A 289 -13.91 0.05 -11.10
CA GLU A 289 -14.79 -0.04 -12.27
C GLU A 289 -14.94 -1.48 -12.74
N ASN A 290 -13.83 -2.20 -12.87
CA ASN A 290 -13.81 -3.58 -13.29
C ASN A 290 -13.82 -4.56 -12.10
N LYS A 291 -13.77 -4.07 -10.86
CA LYS A 291 -13.72 -4.86 -9.62
C LYS A 291 -12.52 -5.80 -9.55
N LEU A 292 -11.35 -5.31 -9.94
CA LEU A 292 -10.12 -6.09 -10.02
C LEU A 292 -9.14 -5.69 -8.91
N ILE A 293 -8.43 -6.67 -8.39
CA ILE A 293 -7.20 -6.46 -7.61
C ILE A 293 -6.02 -6.81 -8.51
N ILE A 294 -5.08 -5.89 -8.63
CA ILE A 294 -3.94 -6.02 -9.53
C ILE A 294 -2.67 -5.93 -8.73
N TRP A 295 -1.80 -6.94 -8.82
CA TRP A 295 -0.44 -6.87 -8.29
C TRP A 295 0.55 -6.76 -9.44
N SER A 296 1.22 -5.62 -9.55
CA SER A 296 2.38 -5.49 -10.44
C SER A 296 3.64 -5.96 -9.72
N TYR A 297 4.52 -6.66 -10.44
CA TYR A 297 5.72 -7.25 -9.86
C TYR A 297 6.85 -7.36 -10.89
N PRO A 298 8.12 -7.40 -10.45
CA PRO A 298 9.24 -7.69 -11.32
C PRO A 298 9.36 -9.21 -11.51
N SER A 299 9.34 -9.69 -12.77
CA SER A 299 9.54 -11.10 -13.04
C SER A 299 11.03 -11.47 -13.04
N VAL A 300 11.33 -12.78 -13.04
CA VAL A 300 12.71 -13.28 -13.17
C VAL A 300 13.40 -12.81 -14.45
N ASN A 301 12.64 -12.42 -15.47
CA ASN A 301 13.14 -11.93 -16.76
C ASN A 301 13.43 -10.43 -16.77
N VAL A 302 13.05 -9.69 -15.72
CA VAL A 302 13.32 -8.25 -15.66
C VAL A 302 14.82 -8.01 -15.55
N PRO A 303 15.43 -7.16 -16.40
CA PRO A 303 16.85 -6.82 -16.30
C PRO A 303 17.20 -6.22 -14.92
N VAL A 304 18.39 -6.52 -14.40
CA VAL A 304 18.81 -6.14 -13.04
C VAL A 304 18.77 -4.63 -12.82
N ASN A 305 19.10 -3.86 -13.85
CA ASN A 305 19.20 -2.39 -13.77
C ASN A 305 17.91 -1.66 -14.14
N THR A 306 16.79 -2.37 -14.29
CA THR A 306 15.49 -1.73 -14.57
C THR A 306 14.78 -1.36 -13.29
N GLU A 307 14.07 -0.25 -13.33
CA GLU A 307 13.34 0.28 -12.18
C GLU A 307 11.83 0.08 -12.29
N PHE A 308 11.36 -0.73 -13.24
CA PHE A 308 9.94 -0.98 -13.48
C PHE A 308 9.56 -2.44 -13.20
N ASN A 309 8.29 -2.66 -12.93
CA ASN A 309 7.67 -3.98 -12.93
C ASN A 309 7.24 -4.32 -14.36
N ASP A 310 7.47 -5.54 -14.78
CA ASP A 310 7.23 -6.01 -16.16
C ASP A 310 5.97 -6.89 -16.27
N LYS A 311 5.42 -7.33 -15.13
CA LYS A 311 4.23 -8.18 -15.11
C LYS A 311 3.19 -7.72 -14.10
N MET A 312 1.97 -8.15 -14.35
CA MET A 312 0.82 -7.99 -13.44
C MET A 312 0.10 -9.33 -13.31
N ILE A 313 -0.33 -9.65 -12.09
CA ILE A 313 -1.31 -10.71 -11.82
C ILE A 313 -2.60 -10.06 -11.34
N ILE A 314 -3.74 -10.58 -11.81
CA ILE A 314 -5.04 -9.95 -11.64
C ILE A 314 -6.01 -10.95 -11.00
N TYR A 315 -6.70 -10.49 -9.95
CA TYR A 315 -7.73 -11.23 -9.24
C TYR A 315 -9.06 -10.50 -9.34
#